data_1be8958171bfb336737cd625dab77f56
#
_entry.id   1be8958171bfb336737cd625dab77f56
#
_cell.length_a   1.000
_cell.length_b   1.000
_cell.length_c   1.000
_cell.angle_alpha   90.00
_cell.angle_beta   90.00
_cell.angle_gamma   90.00
#
_symmetry.space_group_name_H-M   'P 1'
#
loop_
_entity.id
_entity.type
_entity.pdbx_description
1 polymer ?
#
loop_
_entity_poly.entity_id
_entity_poly.type
_entity_poly.pdbx_seq_one_letter_code
_entity_poly.pdbx_strand_id
1 'polypeptide(L)'
;NSKLFSNCLKAFVSGGIICVIGHFILTMFKKWGLDTEAAGTATSIILVFAGALLTGLDIYPKIAKFAGAGTIVPITGFANSVVSPALEAKTEGMVLGVGTKIFTIAGPVILYGTLASFVAGIVYWIISLF
;
A
#
# COMPACT_ATOMS: atom_id res chain seq x y z
N ASN A 1 -10.48 28.45 1.31
CA ASN A 1 -11.66 27.55 1.27
C ASN A 1 -11.34 26.33 0.45
N SER A 2 -11.00 25.22 1.10
CA SER A 2 -10.85 23.95 0.42
C SER A 2 -12.23 23.53 -0.13
N LYS A 3 -12.29 23.17 -1.39
CA LYS A 3 -13.51 22.63 -2.04
C LYS A 3 -13.73 21.20 -1.53
N LEU A 4 -14.15 21.07 -0.26
CA LEU A 4 -14.22 19.80 0.48
C LEU A 4 -14.99 18.74 -0.31
N PHE A 5 -16.18 19.08 -0.80
CA PHE A 5 -17.02 18.17 -1.56
C PHE A 5 -16.35 17.66 -2.85
N SER A 6 -15.72 18.56 -3.61
CA SER A 6 -15.00 18.17 -4.84
C SER A 6 -13.79 17.29 -4.55
N ASN A 7 -13.06 17.57 -3.47
CA ASN A 7 -11.90 16.75 -3.06
C ASN A 7 -12.34 15.37 -2.56
N CYS A 8 -13.42 15.28 -1.79
CA CYS A 8 -13.99 14.00 -1.37
C CYS A 8 -14.47 13.17 -2.56
N LEU A 9 -15.12 13.79 -3.55
CA LEU A 9 -15.57 13.08 -4.75
C LEU A 9 -14.40 12.54 -5.57
N LYS A 10 -13.35 13.36 -5.76
CA LYS A 10 -12.13 12.90 -6.44
C LYS A 10 -11.45 11.74 -5.72
N ALA A 11 -11.35 11.83 -4.39
CA ALA A 11 -10.78 10.77 -3.56
C ALA A 11 -11.61 9.48 -3.64
N PHE A 12 -12.92 9.59 -3.59
CA PHE A 12 -13.83 8.44 -3.72
C PHE A 12 -13.70 7.75 -5.08
N VAL A 13 -13.72 8.51 -6.16
CA VAL A 13 -13.62 7.95 -7.52
C VAL A 13 -12.25 7.31 -7.74
N SER A 14 -11.16 7.99 -7.39
CA SER A 14 -9.82 7.47 -7.62
C SER A 14 -9.50 6.26 -6.74
N GLY A 15 -9.86 6.30 -5.46
CA GLY A 15 -9.74 5.14 -4.57
C GLY A 15 -10.60 3.96 -5.01
N GLY A 16 -11.84 4.24 -5.46
CA GLY A 16 -12.74 3.24 -6.01
C GLY A 16 -12.16 2.55 -7.26
N ILE A 17 -11.56 3.29 -8.19
CA ILE A 17 -10.89 2.72 -9.36
C ILE A 17 -9.76 1.79 -8.96
N ILE A 18 -8.91 2.17 -8.01
CA ILE A 18 -7.82 1.32 -7.51
C ILE A 18 -8.38 0.03 -6.90
N CYS A 19 -9.44 0.12 -6.11
CA CYS A 19 -10.10 -1.04 -5.50
C CYS A 19 -10.71 -1.98 -6.56
N VAL A 20 -11.33 -1.43 -7.61
CA VAL A 20 -11.88 -2.22 -8.73
C VAL A 20 -10.76 -2.96 -9.48
N ILE A 21 -9.64 -2.29 -9.75
CA ILE A 21 -8.48 -2.93 -10.38
C ILE A 21 -7.96 -4.06 -9.48
N GLY A 22 -7.79 -3.83 -8.18
CA GLY A 22 -7.36 -4.85 -7.24
C GLY A 22 -8.32 -6.05 -7.18
N HIS A 23 -9.63 -5.79 -7.15
CA HIS A 23 -10.64 -6.85 -7.17
C HIS A 23 -10.65 -7.65 -8.47
N PHE A 24 -10.44 -6.98 -9.59
CA PHE A 24 -10.33 -7.63 -10.90
C PHE A 24 -9.14 -8.59 -10.94
N ILE A 25 -7.96 -8.15 -10.49
CA ILE A 25 -6.75 -8.98 -10.41
C ILE A 25 -6.99 -10.20 -9.48
N LEU A 26 -7.57 -9.96 -8.30
CA LEU A 26 -7.92 -11.01 -7.35
C LEU A 26 -8.83 -12.07 -7.97
N THR A 27 -9.85 -11.62 -8.70
CA THR A 27 -10.81 -12.51 -9.36
C THR A 27 -10.14 -13.34 -10.46
N MET A 28 -9.21 -12.75 -11.21
CA MET A 28 -8.44 -13.49 -12.21
C MET A 28 -7.61 -14.60 -11.58
N PHE A 29 -6.91 -14.33 -10.48
CA PHE A 29 -6.12 -15.36 -9.79
C PHE A 29 -6.98 -16.48 -9.22
N LYS A 30 -8.16 -16.17 -8.68
CA LYS A 30 -9.12 -17.18 -8.24
C LYS A 30 -9.61 -18.05 -9.39
N LYS A 31 -9.86 -17.49 -10.58
CA LYS A 31 -10.22 -18.25 -11.78
C LYS A 31 -9.09 -19.17 -12.27
N TRP A 32 -7.84 -18.83 -11.99
CA TRP A 32 -6.68 -19.68 -12.31
C TRP A 32 -6.43 -20.79 -11.28
N GLY A 33 -7.33 -20.94 -10.30
CA GLY A 33 -7.29 -22.03 -9.34
C GLY A 33 -6.49 -21.72 -8.06
N LEU A 34 -6.05 -20.47 -7.84
CA LEU A 34 -5.46 -20.10 -6.57
C LEU A 34 -6.55 -20.00 -5.49
N ASP A 35 -6.21 -20.48 -4.29
CA ASP A 35 -7.05 -20.27 -3.11
C ASP A 35 -7.15 -18.79 -2.75
N THR A 36 -8.06 -18.43 -1.87
CA THR A 36 -8.33 -17.02 -1.53
C THR A 36 -7.14 -16.33 -0.92
N GLU A 37 -6.34 -17.03 -0.12
CA GLU A 37 -5.18 -16.46 0.57
C GLU A 37 -4.03 -16.21 -0.41
N ALA A 38 -3.69 -17.20 -1.23
CA ALA A 38 -2.66 -17.05 -2.26
C ALA A 38 -3.03 -16.00 -3.32
N ALA A 39 -4.30 -15.96 -3.74
CA ALA A 39 -4.79 -14.95 -4.68
C ALA A 39 -4.70 -13.53 -4.09
N GLY A 40 -5.00 -13.36 -2.80
CA GLY A 40 -4.84 -12.09 -2.07
C GLY A 40 -3.38 -11.64 -2.02
N THR A 41 -2.48 -12.55 -1.69
CA THR A 41 -1.03 -12.29 -1.64
C THR A 41 -0.48 -11.92 -3.01
N ALA A 42 -0.82 -12.68 -4.06
CA ALA A 42 -0.40 -12.39 -5.43
C ALA A 42 -0.91 -11.02 -5.92
N THR A 43 -2.16 -10.68 -5.60
CA THR A 43 -2.75 -9.37 -5.91
C THR A 43 -1.98 -8.25 -5.23
N SER A 44 -1.64 -8.41 -3.95
CA SER A 44 -0.88 -7.42 -3.19
C SER A 44 0.51 -7.21 -3.79
N ILE A 45 1.21 -8.27 -4.18
CA ILE A 45 2.53 -8.18 -4.85
C ILE A 45 2.44 -7.37 -6.15
N ILE A 46 1.44 -7.64 -6.99
CA ILE A 46 1.25 -6.89 -8.24
C ILE A 46 0.95 -5.42 -7.99
N LEU A 47 0.09 -5.11 -7.02
CA LEU A 47 -0.26 -3.73 -6.69
C LEU A 47 0.92 -2.97 -6.09
N VAL A 48 1.74 -3.61 -5.25
CA VAL A 48 2.99 -3.03 -4.73
C VAL A 48 3.96 -2.74 -5.87
N PHE A 49 4.17 -3.71 -6.77
CA PHE A 49 5.04 -3.54 -7.92
C PHE A 49 4.57 -2.41 -8.84
N ALA A 50 3.28 -2.37 -9.17
CA ALA A 50 2.69 -1.31 -9.98
C ALA A 50 2.83 0.07 -9.31
N GLY A 51 2.57 0.17 -8.01
CA GLY A 51 2.74 1.40 -7.23
C GLY A 51 4.19 1.88 -7.23
N ALA A 52 5.14 0.97 -7.01
CA ALA A 52 6.58 1.25 -7.04
C ALA A 52 7.04 1.71 -8.44
N LEU A 53 6.61 1.02 -9.49
CA LEU A 53 6.94 1.36 -10.87
C LEU A 53 6.38 2.73 -11.26
N LEU A 54 5.12 3.02 -10.97
CA LEU A 54 4.51 4.32 -11.25
C LEU A 54 5.16 5.45 -10.46
N THR A 55 5.65 5.17 -9.25
CA THR A 55 6.43 6.13 -8.45
C THR A 55 7.79 6.38 -9.09
N GLY A 56 8.48 5.32 -9.52
CA GLY A 56 9.77 5.41 -10.20
C GLY A 56 9.72 6.17 -11.53
N LEU A 57 8.58 6.14 -12.21
CA LEU A 57 8.31 6.88 -13.45
C LEU A 57 7.77 8.31 -13.23
N ASP A 58 7.71 8.78 -11.97
CA ASP A 58 7.13 10.09 -11.59
C ASP A 58 5.66 10.28 -12.06
N ILE A 59 4.94 9.19 -12.25
CA ILE A 59 3.51 9.20 -12.62
C ILE A 59 2.63 9.21 -11.38
N TYR A 60 2.95 8.41 -10.36
CA TYR A 60 2.16 8.29 -9.13
C TYR A 60 2.00 9.62 -8.39
N PRO A 61 3.03 10.47 -8.22
CA PRO A 61 2.88 11.78 -7.60
C PRO A 61 1.91 12.70 -8.33
N LYS A 62 1.83 12.61 -9.65
CA LYS A 62 0.88 13.39 -10.46
C LYS A 62 -0.56 12.92 -10.25
N ILE A 63 -0.77 11.61 -10.18
CA ILE A 63 -2.06 11.01 -9.82
C ILE A 63 -2.46 11.43 -8.41
N ALA A 64 -1.54 11.38 -7.44
CA ALA A 64 -1.78 11.75 -6.06
C ALA A 64 -2.19 13.22 -5.89
N LYS A 65 -1.59 14.14 -6.65
CA LYS A 65 -1.98 15.56 -6.65
C LYS A 65 -3.43 15.77 -7.10
N PHE A 66 -3.91 14.96 -8.05
CA PHE A 66 -5.29 15.03 -8.51
C PHE A 66 -6.27 14.32 -7.57
N ALA A 67 -5.92 13.13 -7.13
CA ALA A 67 -6.77 12.21 -6.38
C ALA A 67 -6.82 12.51 -4.87
N GLY A 68 -5.81 13.23 -4.34
CA GLY A 68 -5.71 13.52 -2.91
C GLY A 68 -5.72 12.25 -2.07
N ALA A 69 -6.62 12.19 -1.08
CA ALA A 69 -6.75 11.04 -0.18
C ALA A 69 -7.11 9.72 -0.88
N GLY A 70 -7.60 9.74 -2.11
CA GLY A 70 -7.95 8.52 -2.86
C GLY A 70 -6.76 7.63 -3.20
N THR A 71 -5.53 8.17 -3.19
CA THR A 71 -4.30 7.40 -3.41
C THR A 71 -3.71 6.80 -2.13
N ILE A 72 -4.31 7.07 -0.96
CA ILE A 72 -3.91 6.46 0.32
C ILE A 72 -4.48 5.03 0.46
N VAL A 73 -4.84 4.39 -0.63
CA VAL A 73 -5.21 2.97 -0.61
C VAL A 73 -4.02 2.16 -0.08
N PRO A 74 -4.23 1.28 0.94
CA PRO A 74 -3.14 0.75 1.77
C PRO A 74 -1.95 0.14 1.03
N ILE A 75 -2.19 -0.54 -0.09
CA ILE A 75 -1.13 -1.27 -0.82
C ILE A 75 -0.32 -0.32 -1.70
N THR A 76 -0.99 0.39 -2.61
CA THR A 76 -0.32 1.25 -3.59
C THR A 76 0.23 2.54 -2.96
N GLY A 77 -0.51 3.11 -2.01
CA GLY A 77 -0.07 4.29 -1.25
C GLY A 77 1.15 3.98 -0.38
N PHE A 78 1.18 2.83 0.27
CA PHE A 78 2.35 2.37 1.04
C PHE A 78 3.56 2.17 0.14
N ALA A 79 3.41 1.51 -1.01
CA ALA A 79 4.50 1.35 -1.98
C ALA A 79 5.09 2.70 -2.40
N ASN A 80 4.25 3.69 -2.72
CA ASN A 80 4.70 5.04 -3.03
C ASN A 80 5.43 5.72 -1.86
N SER A 81 4.91 5.59 -0.63
CA SER A 81 5.52 6.21 0.55
C SER A 81 6.91 5.65 0.89
N VAL A 82 7.19 4.41 0.52
CA VAL A 82 8.50 3.76 0.70
C VAL A 82 9.44 4.11 -0.45
N VAL A 83 8.95 4.05 -1.68
CA VAL A 83 9.80 4.20 -2.88
C VAL A 83 10.20 5.66 -3.13
N SER A 84 9.31 6.62 -2.89
CA SER A 84 9.62 8.04 -3.16
C SER A 84 10.83 8.55 -2.38
N PRO A 85 10.90 8.43 -1.04
CA PRO A 85 12.09 8.86 -0.28
C PRO A 85 13.35 8.02 -0.62
N ALA A 86 13.18 6.76 -0.98
CA ALA A 86 14.29 5.90 -1.38
C ALA A 86 14.93 6.37 -2.68
N LEU A 87 14.12 6.82 -3.65
CA LEU A 87 14.61 7.41 -4.90
C LEU A 87 15.29 8.75 -4.68
N GLU A 88 14.74 9.61 -3.82
CA GLU A 88 15.35 10.89 -3.47
C GLU A 88 16.74 10.72 -2.84
N ALA A 89 16.90 9.71 -1.97
CA ALA A 89 18.17 9.39 -1.31
C ALA A 89 19.13 8.53 -2.13
N LYS A 90 18.82 8.24 -3.40
CA LYS A 90 19.66 7.39 -4.25
C LYS A 90 21.10 7.91 -4.42
N THR A 91 21.29 9.22 -4.40
CA THR A 91 22.60 9.87 -4.50
C THR A 91 23.48 9.65 -3.27
N GLU A 92 22.87 9.31 -2.11
CA GLU A 92 23.56 9.02 -0.85
C GLU A 92 24.07 7.55 -0.79
N GLY A 93 23.82 6.75 -1.82
CA GLY A 93 24.23 5.34 -1.94
C GLY A 93 23.12 4.35 -1.59
N MET A 94 23.41 3.06 -1.88
CA MET A 94 22.38 2.00 -1.74
C MET A 94 22.10 1.65 -0.28
N VAL A 95 23.10 1.64 0.59
CA VAL A 95 22.93 1.21 2.00
C VAL A 95 22.49 2.39 2.87
N LEU A 96 23.26 3.47 2.89
CA LEU A 96 23.01 4.64 3.75
C LEU A 96 21.89 5.55 3.21
N GLY A 97 21.69 5.59 1.92
CA GLY A 97 20.62 6.34 1.27
C GLY A 97 19.35 5.51 1.12
N VAL A 98 19.29 4.69 0.08
CA VAL A 98 18.08 3.94 -0.29
C VAL A 98 17.62 3.02 0.84
N GLY A 99 18.51 2.19 1.39
CA GLY A 99 18.19 1.22 2.41
C GLY A 99 17.63 1.85 3.68
N THR A 100 18.31 2.88 4.21
CA THR A 100 17.85 3.58 5.42
C THR A 100 16.48 4.22 5.24
N LYS A 101 16.21 4.82 4.08
CA LYS A 101 14.91 5.46 3.79
C LYS A 101 13.77 4.43 3.67
N ILE A 102 14.03 3.29 3.04
CA ILE A 102 13.05 2.19 3.03
C ILE A 102 12.69 1.76 4.45
N PHE A 103 13.69 1.50 5.30
CA PHE A 103 13.44 1.05 6.66
C PHE A 103 12.85 2.13 7.58
N THR A 104 13.13 3.40 7.32
CA THR A 104 12.52 4.52 8.08
C THR A 104 11.00 4.53 7.94
N ILE A 105 10.48 4.15 6.76
CA ILE A 105 9.03 4.08 6.53
C ILE A 105 8.48 2.68 6.86
N ALA A 106 9.12 1.63 6.35
CA ALA A 106 8.63 0.25 6.53
C ALA A 106 8.83 -0.26 7.97
N GLY A 107 9.89 0.16 8.66
CA GLY A 107 10.21 -0.30 10.02
C GLY A 107 9.09 -0.09 11.03
N PRO A 108 8.60 1.14 11.22
CA PRO A 108 7.48 1.39 12.13
C PRO A 108 6.21 0.62 11.77
N VAL A 109 5.90 0.46 10.48
CA VAL A 109 4.72 -0.28 10.04
C VAL A 109 4.83 -1.76 10.42
N ILE A 110 6.00 -2.37 10.19
CA ILE A 110 6.25 -3.77 10.58
C ILE A 110 6.20 -3.91 12.10
N LEU A 111 6.85 -3.02 12.84
CA LEU A 111 6.89 -3.06 14.31
C LEU A 111 5.50 -2.97 14.92
N TYR A 112 4.74 -1.93 14.58
CA TYR A 112 3.40 -1.73 15.14
C TYR A 112 2.41 -2.77 14.64
N GLY A 113 2.52 -3.22 13.39
CA GLY A 113 1.70 -4.29 12.84
C GLY A 113 1.93 -5.62 13.59
N THR A 114 3.18 -5.97 13.85
CA THR A 114 3.54 -7.17 14.59
C THR A 114 3.07 -7.10 16.05
N LEU A 115 3.29 -5.96 16.73
CA LEU A 115 2.82 -5.75 18.10
C LEU A 115 1.29 -5.84 18.21
N ALA A 116 0.57 -5.19 17.31
CA ALA A 116 -0.89 -5.24 17.28
C ALA A 116 -1.40 -6.67 17.02
N SER A 117 -0.78 -7.39 16.10
CA SER A 117 -1.12 -8.79 15.82
C SER A 117 -0.84 -9.70 17.01
N PHE A 118 0.25 -9.48 17.73
CA PHE A 118 0.59 -10.23 18.94
C PHE A 118 -0.47 -10.01 20.04
N VAL A 119 -0.83 -8.76 20.30
CA VAL A 119 -1.87 -8.44 21.29
C VAL A 119 -3.22 -9.05 20.90
N ALA A 120 -3.62 -8.90 19.65
CA ALA A 120 -4.85 -9.49 19.14
C ALA A 120 -4.84 -11.03 19.24
N GLY A 121 -3.70 -11.67 18.96
CA GLY A 121 -3.50 -13.11 19.10
C GLY A 121 -3.67 -13.59 20.54
N ILE A 122 -3.12 -12.87 21.52
CA ILE A 122 -3.30 -13.19 22.95
C ILE A 122 -4.79 -13.07 23.34
N VAL A 123 -5.44 -11.98 22.94
CA VAL A 123 -6.88 -11.78 23.25
C VAL A 123 -7.71 -12.90 22.64
N TYR A 124 -7.47 -13.25 21.38
CA TYR A 124 -8.17 -14.34 20.72
C TYR A 124 -7.92 -15.70 21.42
N TRP A 125 -6.68 -15.96 21.81
CA TRP A 125 -6.33 -17.18 22.53
C TRP A 125 -7.05 -17.27 23.88
N ILE A 126 -7.08 -16.19 24.66
CA ILE A 126 -7.82 -16.15 25.95
C ILE A 126 -9.31 -16.43 25.72
N ILE A 127 -9.93 -15.77 24.73
CA ILE A 127 -11.35 -15.98 24.42
C ILE A 127 -11.62 -17.43 24.00
N SER A 128 -10.69 -18.06 23.30
CA SER A 128 -10.84 -19.47 22.85
C SER A 128 -10.72 -20.49 23.97
N LEU A 129 -10.27 -20.09 25.17
CA LEU A 129 -10.18 -20.96 26.35
C LEU A 129 -11.51 -21.07 27.11
N PHE A 130 -12.45 -20.18 26.83
CA PHE A 130 -13.79 -20.12 27.46
C PHE A 130 -14.89 -20.41 26.47
#